data_3e3fb036526af853514f0859f6dec176
#
_entry.id   3e3fb036526af853514f0859f6dec176
#
_cell.length_a   1.000
_cell.length_b   1.000
_cell.length_c   1.000
_cell.angle_alpha   90.00
_cell.angle_beta   90.00
_cell.angle_gamma   90.00
#
_symmetry.space_group_name_H-M   'P 1'
#
loop_
_entity.id
_entity.type
_entity.pdbx_description
1 polymer ?
#
loop_
_entity_poly.entity_id
_entity_poly.type
_entity_poly.pdbx_seq_one_letter_code
_entity_poly.pdbx_strand_id
1 'polypeptide(L)'
;MFAEELNMIKSAENQADEMKHQARLDAKALTAEAQAEVTRLIDEAFAHEKEECQKLIKEGHAIADEQYAKTISQAQTLCKEMAEKAKANEDAAVKFIAERIVKSSVDC
;
A
#
# COMPACT_ATOMS: atom_id res chain seq x y z
N MET A 1 -64.55 17.27 44.69
CA MET A 1 -64.62 16.33 43.52
C MET A 1 -63.79 16.79 42.31
N PHE A 2 -64.05 17.97 41.80
CA PHE A 2 -63.24 18.47 40.65
C PHE A 2 -61.82 18.79 41.01
N ALA A 3 -61.43 19.12 42.20
CA ALA A 3 -60.07 19.43 42.61
C ALA A 3 -59.16 18.19 42.55
N GLU A 4 -59.67 17.02 42.93
CA GLU A 4 -58.89 15.76 42.87
C GLU A 4 -58.66 15.32 41.42
N GLU A 5 -59.71 15.43 40.61
CA GLU A 5 -59.63 15.11 39.18
C GLU A 5 -58.65 16.03 38.42
N LEU A 6 -58.71 17.35 38.74
CA LEU A 6 -57.74 18.31 38.21
C LEU A 6 -56.31 18.03 38.63
N ASN A 7 -56.10 17.63 39.89
CA ASN A 7 -54.80 17.27 40.42
C ASN A 7 -54.24 16.00 39.71
N MET A 8 -55.13 15.03 39.46
CA MET A 8 -54.73 13.81 38.70
C MET A 8 -54.30 14.16 37.26
N ILE A 9 -55.07 15.04 36.60
CA ILE A 9 -54.73 15.49 35.26
C ILE A 9 -53.41 16.24 35.26
N LYS A 10 -53.18 17.16 36.17
CA LYS A 10 -51.91 17.90 36.30
C LYS A 10 -50.75 16.96 36.60
N SER A 11 -50.94 15.98 37.45
CA SER A 11 -49.91 14.97 37.74
C SER A 11 -49.58 14.16 36.50
N ALA A 12 -50.57 13.73 35.71
CA ALA A 12 -50.37 13.00 34.48
C ALA A 12 -49.64 13.85 33.42
N GLU A 13 -50.04 15.15 33.29
CA GLU A 13 -49.35 16.07 32.37
C GLU A 13 -47.88 16.28 32.77
N ASN A 14 -47.60 16.48 34.05
CA ASN A 14 -46.23 16.63 34.55
C ASN A 14 -45.39 15.38 34.31
N GLN A 15 -45.96 14.20 34.53
CA GLN A 15 -45.28 12.93 34.23
C GLN A 15 -44.99 12.78 32.73
N ALA A 16 -45.96 13.14 31.90
CA ALA A 16 -45.79 13.11 30.46
C ALA A 16 -44.68 14.07 30.00
N ASP A 17 -44.62 15.28 30.56
CA ASP A 17 -43.58 16.26 30.26
C ASP A 17 -42.21 15.79 30.71
N GLU A 18 -42.10 15.18 31.89
CA GLU A 18 -40.87 14.57 32.37
C GLU A 18 -40.41 13.43 31.47
N MET A 19 -41.32 12.57 31.04
CA MET A 19 -41.02 11.49 30.12
C MET A 19 -40.49 12.00 28.77
N LYS A 20 -41.11 13.04 28.22
CA LYS A 20 -40.66 13.71 27.02
C LYS A 20 -39.27 14.32 27.21
N HIS A 21 -39.04 14.99 28.29
CA HIS A 21 -37.76 15.62 28.61
C HIS A 21 -36.66 14.56 28.72
N GLN A 22 -36.93 13.49 29.48
CA GLN A 22 -35.98 12.38 29.62
C GLN A 22 -35.70 11.69 28.30
N ALA A 23 -36.73 11.44 27.47
CA ALA A 23 -36.58 10.87 26.16
C ALA A 23 -35.68 11.72 25.23
N ARG A 24 -35.80 13.05 25.32
CA ARG A 24 -34.93 13.97 24.54
C ARG A 24 -33.49 13.94 25.04
N LEU A 25 -33.28 13.86 26.36
CA LEU A 25 -31.92 13.71 26.90
C LEU A 25 -31.29 12.38 26.49
N ASP A 26 -32.07 11.30 26.58
CA ASP A 26 -31.59 9.97 26.18
C ASP A 26 -31.26 9.93 24.70
N ALA A 27 -32.10 10.56 23.86
CA ALA A 27 -31.84 10.65 22.42
C ALA A 27 -30.55 11.44 22.10
N LYS A 28 -30.34 12.55 22.82
CA LYS A 28 -29.10 13.35 22.69
C LYS A 28 -27.86 12.54 23.10
N ALA A 29 -27.94 11.84 24.23
CA ALA A 29 -26.86 11.01 24.72
C ALA A 29 -26.55 9.89 23.75
N LEU A 30 -27.57 9.20 23.22
CA LEU A 30 -27.40 8.14 22.25
C LEU A 30 -26.80 8.65 20.95
N THR A 31 -27.25 9.81 20.46
CA THR A 31 -26.68 10.45 19.27
C THR A 31 -25.20 10.81 19.47
N ALA A 32 -24.86 11.38 20.62
CA ALA A 32 -23.47 11.71 20.95
C ALA A 32 -22.58 10.49 21.04
N GLU A 33 -23.06 9.40 21.66
CA GLU A 33 -22.33 8.13 21.69
C GLU A 33 -22.13 7.55 20.30
N ALA A 34 -23.17 7.57 19.45
CA ALA A 34 -23.08 7.09 18.09
C ALA A 34 -22.07 7.88 17.25
N GLN A 35 -22.07 9.21 17.41
CA GLN A 35 -21.10 10.08 16.72
C GLN A 35 -19.67 9.82 17.20
N ALA A 36 -19.47 9.65 18.50
CA ALA A 36 -18.17 9.30 19.05
C ALA A 36 -17.67 7.94 18.54
N GLU A 37 -18.57 6.96 18.46
CA GLU A 37 -18.26 5.62 17.94
C GLU A 37 -17.89 5.67 16.45
N VAL A 38 -18.63 6.44 15.65
CA VAL A 38 -18.31 6.64 14.23
C VAL A 38 -16.91 7.25 14.07
N THR A 39 -16.60 8.29 14.86
CA THR A 39 -15.27 8.92 14.83
C THR A 39 -14.17 7.91 15.18
N ARG A 40 -14.39 7.12 16.22
CA ARG A 40 -13.47 6.07 16.65
C ARG A 40 -13.23 5.03 15.53
N LEU A 41 -14.30 4.56 14.90
CA LEU A 41 -14.22 3.58 13.80
C LEU A 41 -13.48 4.15 12.59
N ILE A 42 -13.73 5.41 12.26
CA ILE A 42 -13.03 6.08 11.14
C ILE A 42 -11.54 6.21 11.45
N ASP A 43 -11.18 6.65 12.65
CA ASP A 43 -9.79 6.80 13.06
C ASP A 43 -9.06 5.45 13.07
N GLU A 44 -9.69 4.41 13.57
CA GLU A 44 -9.14 3.05 13.53
C GLU A 44 -8.95 2.53 12.10
N ALA A 45 -9.95 2.77 11.23
CA ALA A 45 -9.86 2.38 9.83
C ALA A 45 -8.71 3.08 9.11
N PHE A 46 -8.52 4.38 9.34
CA PHE A 46 -7.40 5.13 8.78
C PHE A 46 -6.05 4.64 9.30
N ALA A 47 -5.95 4.36 10.59
CA ALA A 47 -4.72 3.83 11.17
C ALA A 47 -4.36 2.46 10.58
N HIS A 48 -5.35 1.57 10.46
CA HIS A 48 -5.17 0.25 9.84
C HIS A 48 -4.77 0.36 8.38
N GLU A 49 -5.45 1.22 7.62
CA GLU A 49 -5.14 1.46 6.22
C GLU A 49 -3.71 1.98 6.03
N LYS A 50 -3.29 2.89 6.90
CA LYS A 50 -1.92 3.42 6.88
C LYS A 50 -0.88 2.32 7.12
N GLU A 51 -1.12 1.42 8.08
CA GLU A 51 -0.24 0.28 8.33
C GLU A 51 -0.18 -0.67 7.13
N GLU A 52 -1.33 -1.00 6.54
CA GLU A 52 -1.40 -1.85 5.36
C GLU A 52 -0.70 -1.23 4.16
N CYS A 53 -0.88 0.07 3.93
CA CYS A 53 -0.16 0.79 2.87
C CYS A 53 1.36 0.77 3.08
N GLN A 54 1.83 1.00 4.29
CA GLN A 54 3.25 0.93 4.62
C GLN A 54 3.82 -0.46 4.39
N LYS A 55 3.08 -1.49 4.77
CA LYS A 55 3.44 -2.88 4.54
C LYS A 55 3.54 -3.21 3.05
N LEU A 56 2.54 -2.81 2.26
CA LEU A 56 2.53 -3.02 0.82
C LEU A 56 3.68 -2.29 0.12
N ILE A 57 3.99 -1.07 0.52
CA ILE A 57 5.12 -0.30 -0.01
C ILE A 57 6.44 -1.02 0.31
N LYS A 58 6.60 -1.49 1.53
CA LYS A 58 7.79 -2.23 1.95
C LYS A 58 7.96 -3.54 1.16
N GLU A 59 6.87 -4.29 0.99
CA GLU A 59 6.88 -5.51 0.18
C GLU A 59 7.19 -5.20 -1.29
N GLY A 60 6.60 -4.14 -1.84
CA GLY A 60 6.88 -3.68 -3.20
C GLY A 60 8.34 -3.30 -3.41
N HIS A 61 8.94 -2.59 -2.47
CA HIS A 61 10.37 -2.26 -2.50
C HIS A 61 11.24 -3.51 -2.45
N ALA A 62 10.91 -4.48 -1.60
CA ALA A 62 11.66 -5.73 -1.52
C ALA A 62 11.62 -6.52 -2.85
N ILE A 63 10.44 -6.59 -3.48
CA ILE A 63 10.27 -7.23 -4.79
C ILE A 63 11.06 -6.48 -5.87
N ALA A 64 10.99 -5.16 -5.88
CA ALA A 64 11.72 -4.33 -6.84
C ALA A 64 13.24 -4.48 -6.68
N ASP A 65 13.74 -4.51 -5.46
CA ASP A 65 15.16 -4.71 -5.17
C ASP A 65 15.63 -6.09 -5.65
N GLU A 66 14.84 -7.13 -5.42
CA GLU A 66 15.13 -8.47 -5.90
C GLU A 66 15.17 -8.54 -7.43
N GLN A 67 14.18 -7.95 -8.10
CA GLN A 67 14.15 -7.88 -9.56
C GLN A 67 15.31 -7.08 -10.12
N TYR A 68 15.66 -5.98 -9.48
CA TYR A 68 16.82 -5.16 -9.86
C TYR A 68 18.11 -5.96 -9.76
N ALA A 69 18.34 -6.61 -8.62
CA ALA A 69 19.53 -7.45 -8.42
C ALA A 69 19.61 -8.57 -9.46
N LYS A 70 18.50 -9.22 -9.78
CA LYS A 70 18.41 -10.27 -10.80
C LYS A 70 18.74 -9.73 -12.20
N THR A 71 18.19 -8.58 -12.55
CA THR A 71 18.43 -7.93 -13.84
C THR A 71 19.90 -7.54 -13.99
N ILE A 72 20.51 -6.96 -12.96
CA ILE A 72 21.93 -6.61 -12.96
C ILE A 72 22.80 -7.85 -13.10
N SER A 73 22.49 -8.92 -12.38
CA SER A 73 23.22 -10.19 -12.48
C SER A 73 23.14 -10.78 -13.88
N GLN A 74 21.96 -10.77 -14.50
CA GLN A 74 21.76 -11.24 -15.88
C GLN A 74 22.53 -10.37 -16.89
N ALA A 75 22.51 -9.05 -16.72
CA ALA A 75 23.24 -8.12 -17.57
C ALA A 75 24.76 -8.32 -17.45
N GLN A 76 25.27 -8.55 -16.27
CA GLN A 76 26.68 -8.85 -16.04
C GLN A 76 27.10 -10.16 -16.74
N THR A 77 26.26 -11.19 -16.66
CA THR A 77 26.50 -12.47 -17.36
C THR A 77 26.50 -12.27 -18.86
N LEU A 78 25.55 -11.52 -19.41
CA LEU A 78 25.52 -11.19 -20.84
C LEU A 78 26.76 -10.40 -21.29
N CYS A 79 27.17 -9.41 -20.53
CA CYS A 79 28.35 -8.62 -20.81
C CYS A 79 29.63 -9.51 -20.84
N LYS A 80 29.73 -10.43 -19.88
CA LYS A 80 30.82 -11.39 -19.79
C LYS A 80 30.85 -12.32 -21.01
N GLU A 81 29.69 -12.86 -21.41
CA GLU A 81 29.56 -13.70 -22.59
C GLU A 81 29.91 -12.94 -23.86
N MET A 82 29.45 -11.70 -24.02
CA MET A 82 29.78 -10.83 -25.13
C MET A 82 31.30 -10.54 -25.21
N ALA A 83 31.93 -10.26 -24.06
CA ALA A 83 33.36 -10.03 -23.98
C ALA A 83 34.17 -11.29 -24.40
N GLU A 84 33.75 -12.46 -23.96
CA GLU A 84 34.38 -13.74 -24.33
C GLU A 84 34.24 -14.00 -25.83
N LYS A 85 33.04 -13.77 -26.39
CA LYS A 85 32.84 -13.89 -27.84
C LYS A 85 33.66 -12.90 -28.66
N ALA A 86 33.71 -11.64 -28.21
CA ALA A 86 34.49 -10.59 -28.83
C ALA A 86 35.99 -10.94 -28.82
N LYS A 87 36.48 -11.47 -27.70
CA LYS A 87 37.88 -11.93 -27.59
C LYS A 87 38.17 -13.09 -28.51
N ALA A 88 37.28 -14.06 -28.59
CA ALA A 88 37.44 -15.19 -29.54
C ALA A 88 37.42 -14.71 -30.99
N ASN A 89 36.58 -13.76 -31.36
CA ASN A 89 36.55 -13.16 -32.68
C ASN A 89 37.79 -12.32 -32.97
N GLU A 90 38.32 -11.62 -31.99
CA GLU A 90 39.59 -10.89 -32.10
C GLU A 90 40.76 -11.84 -32.40
N ASP A 91 40.88 -12.91 -31.63
CA ASP A 91 41.93 -13.91 -31.83
C ASP A 91 41.83 -14.56 -33.24
N ALA A 92 40.60 -14.90 -33.67
CA ALA A 92 40.35 -15.43 -34.99
C ALA A 92 40.70 -14.42 -36.11
N ALA A 93 40.36 -13.16 -35.95
CA ALA A 93 40.66 -12.09 -36.88
C ALA A 93 42.15 -11.81 -36.98
N VAL A 94 42.86 -11.78 -35.86
CA VAL A 94 44.33 -11.64 -35.83
C VAL A 94 45.00 -12.79 -36.55
N LYS A 95 44.59 -14.02 -36.28
CA LYS A 95 45.09 -15.22 -36.95
C LYS A 95 44.84 -15.17 -38.44
N PHE A 96 43.66 -14.81 -38.88
CA PHE A 96 43.31 -14.67 -40.30
C PHE A 96 44.17 -13.63 -41.01
N ILE A 97 44.37 -12.47 -40.41
CA ILE A 97 45.21 -11.40 -40.95
C ILE A 97 46.68 -11.85 -41.04
N ALA A 98 47.20 -12.48 -39.99
CA ALA A 98 48.56 -12.97 -39.92
C ALA A 98 48.83 -14.04 -41.03
N GLU A 99 47.91 -15.00 -41.17
CA GLU A 99 48.00 -16.02 -42.23
C GLU A 99 47.97 -15.40 -43.62
N ARG A 100 47.13 -14.38 -43.82
CA ARG A 100 47.05 -13.71 -45.13
C ARG A 100 48.28 -12.89 -45.47
N ILE A 101 48.91 -12.25 -44.51
CA ILE A 101 50.15 -11.52 -44.64
C ILE A 101 51.28 -12.48 -45.02
N VAL A 102 51.41 -13.59 -44.29
CA VAL A 102 52.40 -14.62 -44.55
C VAL A 102 52.24 -15.21 -45.96
N LYS A 103 51.00 -15.55 -46.35
CA LYS A 103 50.71 -16.07 -47.71
C LYS A 103 51.04 -15.08 -48.78
N SER A 104 50.66 -13.81 -48.60
CA SER A 104 51.01 -12.74 -49.55
C SER A 104 52.50 -12.51 -49.66
N SER A 105 53.29 -12.68 -48.61
CA SER A 105 54.71 -12.57 -48.55
C SER A 105 55.43 -13.75 -49.28
N VAL A 106 54.83 -14.93 -49.21
CA VAL A 106 55.38 -16.12 -49.88
C VAL A 106 55.12 -16.11 -51.40
N ASP A 107 53.93 -15.56 -51.77
CA ASP A 107 53.56 -15.51 -53.24
C ASP A 107 54.27 -14.37 -54.03
N CYS A 108 54.95 -13.51 -53.31
CA CYS A 108 55.87 -12.52 -53.87
C CYS A 108 57.25 -13.09 -53.93
#